data_6b496d141a3230271289775fdaa3ec67
#
_entry.id   6b496d141a3230271289775fdaa3ec67
#
_cell.length_a   1.000
_cell.length_b   1.000
_cell.length_c   1.000
_cell.angle_alpha   90.00
_cell.angle_beta   90.00
_cell.angle_gamma   90.00
#
_symmetry.space_group_name_H-M   'P 1'
#
loop_
_entity.id
_entity.type
_entity.pdbx_description
1 polymer ?
#
loop_
_entity_poly.entity_id
_entity_poly.type
_entity_poly.pdbx_seq_one_letter_code
_entity_poly.pdbx_strand_id
1 'polypeptide(L)'
;LGTNPSQREIAEYMGVSIDELRALDASLTRGSVLSLDAAPAPGAVAQASDTLESTALDPEDHILEDELHGYLRAAVETLPDRLRTVITRYFLMGHPMAEIATELGVTESRVSQLRAEAMVLIRDGINSHLSPEQVPTASRPGGSVDRKRASYFAAIAEHRLHAMKQQTHQ
;
A
#
# COMPACT_ATOMS: atom_id res chain seq x y z
N LEU A 1 -36.25 -21.87 -42.88
CA LEU A 1 -35.48 -20.60 -42.92
C LEU A 1 -34.91 -20.32 -41.54
N GLY A 2 -33.72 -20.75 -41.24
CA GLY A 2 -33.17 -20.66 -39.87
C GLY A 2 -31.66 -20.69 -39.89
N THR A 3 -31.03 -20.01 -40.85
CA THR A 3 -29.57 -19.85 -40.81
C THR A 3 -29.26 -18.49 -40.22
N ASN A 4 -28.42 -18.46 -39.20
CA ASN A 4 -27.92 -17.18 -38.65
C ASN A 4 -27.22 -16.41 -39.75
N PRO A 5 -27.55 -15.11 -39.98
CA PRO A 5 -26.92 -14.33 -41.02
C PRO A 5 -25.41 -14.16 -40.73
N SER A 6 -24.61 -14.18 -41.77
CA SER A 6 -23.17 -13.93 -41.64
C SER A 6 -22.89 -12.46 -41.34
N GLN A 7 -21.76 -12.16 -40.68
CA GLN A 7 -21.32 -10.81 -40.41
C GLN A 7 -21.32 -9.90 -41.65
N ARG A 8 -21.07 -10.46 -42.83
CA ARG A 8 -21.06 -9.74 -44.06
C ARG A 8 -22.46 -9.33 -44.53
N GLU A 9 -23.45 -10.22 -44.36
CA GLU A 9 -24.85 -9.95 -44.68
C GLU A 9 -25.43 -8.91 -43.69
N ILE A 10 -25.03 -8.98 -42.43
CA ILE A 10 -25.43 -7.98 -41.41
C ILE A 10 -24.85 -6.60 -41.75
N ALA A 11 -23.56 -6.52 -42.12
CA ALA A 11 -22.90 -5.25 -42.47
C ALA A 11 -23.56 -4.64 -43.73
N GLU A 12 -23.85 -5.46 -44.74
CA GLU A 12 -24.52 -5.02 -45.99
C GLU A 12 -25.94 -4.52 -45.70
N TYR A 13 -26.70 -5.23 -44.87
CA TYR A 13 -28.06 -4.81 -44.46
C TYR A 13 -28.07 -3.52 -43.65
N MET A 14 -27.06 -3.31 -42.79
CA MET A 14 -26.92 -2.11 -41.97
C MET A 14 -26.26 -0.94 -42.73
N GLY A 15 -25.72 -1.16 -43.93
CA GLY A 15 -25.05 -0.11 -44.72
C GLY A 15 -23.72 0.36 -44.12
N VAL A 16 -23.06 -0.47 -43.29
CA VAL A 16 -21.79 -0.18 -42.62
C VAL A 16 -20.67 -1.12 -43.14
N SER A 17 -19.44 -0.70 -42.98
CA SER A 17 -18.30 -1.60 -43.32
C SER A 17 -18.17 -2.72 -42.30
N ILE A 18 -17.54 -3.84 -42.72
CA ILE A 18 -17.28 -4.97 -41.83
C ILE A 18 -16.42 -4.54 -40.60
N ASP A 19 -15.51 -3.61 -40.80
CA ASP A 19 -14.62 -3.13 -39.73
C ASP A 19 -15.38 -2.24 -38.72
N GLU A 20 -16.35 -1.43 -39.15
CA GLU A 20 -17.25 -0.69 -38.29
C GLU A 20 -18.17 -1.63 -37.51
N LEU A 21 -18.70 -2.69 -38.14
CA LEU A 21 -19.51 -3.69 -37.46
C LEU A 21 -18.71 -4.41 -36.36
N ARG A 22 -17.46 -4.78 -36.62
CA ARG A 22 -16.57 -5.40 -35.64
C ARG A 22 -16.22 -4.47 -34.48
N ALA A 23 -15.99 -3.19 -34.78
CA ALA A 23 -15.73 -2.18 -33.75
C ALA A 23 -16.95 -1.98 -32.84
N LEU A 24 -18.15 -2.00 -33.42
CA LEU A 24 -19.41 -1.91 -32.68
C LEU A 24 -19.62 -3.14 -31.78
N ASP A 25 -19.41 -4.34 -32.32
CA ASP A 25 -19.53 -5.61 -31.58
C ASP A 25 -18.53 -5.67 -30.41
N ALA A 26 -17.28 -5.27 -30.64
CA ALA A 26 -16.26 -5.17 -29.59
C ALA A 26 -16.60 -4.11 -28.52
N SER A 27 -17.32 -3.05 -28.90
CA SER A 27 -17.80 -2.02 -27.96
C SER A 27 -18.96 -2.54 -27.10
N LEU A 28 -19.90 -3.25 -27.71
CA LEU A 28 -21.04 -3.88 -27.02
C LEU A 28 -20.58 -4.99 -26.06
N THR A 29 -19.60 -5.79 -26.48
CA THR A 29 -19.01 -6.84 -25.63
C THR A 29 -18.29 -6.25 -24.41
N ARG A 30 -17.61 -5.11 -24.55
CA ARG A 30 -16.97 -4.40 -23.45
C ARG A 30 -17.97 -3.74 -22.47
N GLY A 31 -19.15 -3.36 -22.96
CA GLY A 31 -20.25 -2.81 -22.14
C GLY A 31 -21.14 -3.86 -21.49
N SER A 32 -21.00 -5.12 -21.85
CA SER A 32 -21.82 -6.21 -21.31
C SER A 32 -21.31 -6.61 -19.93
N VAL A 33 -22.13 -6.37 -18.90
CA VAL A 33 -21.90 -6.90 -17.55
C VAL A 33 -22.26 -8.39 -17.59
N LEU A 34 -21.24 -9.25 -17.52
CA LEU A 34 -21.43 -10.68 -17.40
C LEU A 34 -21.85 -11.03 -15.95
N SER A 35 -22.85 -11.90 -15.81
CA SER A 35 -23.21 -12.45 -14.49
C SER A 35 -22.11 -13.42 -14.03
N LEU A 36 -21.62 -13.23 -12.82
CA LEU A 36 -20.67 -14.13 -12.15
C LEU A 36 -21.24 -15.54 -11.92
N ASP A 37 -22.57 -15.63 -11.75
CA ASP A 37 -23.30 -16.88 -11.51
C ASP A 37 -23.89 -17.48 -12.81
N ALA A 38 -23.53 -16.94 -13.99
CA ALA A 38 -23.98 -17.49 -15.24
C ALA A 38 -23.40 -18.90 -15.44
N ALA A 39 -24.28 -19.84 -15.82
CA ALA A 39 -23.82 -21.18 -16.16
C ALA A 39 -22.73 -21.12 -17.26
N PRO A 40 -21.66 -21.93 -17.15
CA PRO A 40 -20.59 -21.93 -18.13
C PRO A 40 -21.16 -22.29 -19.51
N ALA A 41 -20.63 -21.63 -20.55
CA ALA A 41 -20.99 -21.95 -21.93
C ALA A 41 -20.66 -23.43 -22.23
N PRO A 42 -21.38 -24.10 -23.14
CA PRO A 42 -21.08 -25.48 -23.49
C PRO A 42 -19.63 -25.64 -23.96
N GLY A 43 -18.83 -26.39 -23.18
CA GLY A 43 -17.39 -26.57 -23.37
C GLY A 43 -16.46 -25.74 -22.51
N ALA A 44 -16.95 -24.85 -21.67
CA ALA A 44 -16.14 -24.17 -20.67
C ALA A 44 -15.88 -25.07 -19.44
N VAL A 45 -14.64 -25.09 -18.96
CA VAL A 45 -14.17 -25.99 -17.90
C VAL A 45 -14.43 -25.42 -16.51
N ALA A 46 -14.70 -24.10 -16.37
CA ALA A 46 -14.91 -23.42 -15.10
C ALA A 46 -15.92 -22.27 -15.21
N GLN A 47 -16.57 -21.92 -14.11
CA GLN A 47 -17.40 -20.71 -14.02
C GLN A 47 -16.53 -19.46 -13.98
N ALA A 48 -17.08 -18.31 -14.40
CA ALA A 48 -16.33 -17.04 -14.37
C ALA A 48 -15.91 -16.66 -12.93
N SER A 49 -16.66 -17.10 -11.92
CA SER A 49 -16.31 -16.98 -10.50
C SER A 49 -15.05 -17.73 -10.09
N ASP A 50 -14.76 -18.86 -10.73
CA ASP A 50 -13.61 -19.71 -10.39
C ASP A 50 -12.28 -19.17 -10.97
N THR A 51 -12.37 -18.22 -11.92
CA THR A 51 -11.22 -17.55 -12.52
C THR A 51 -10.85 -16.22 -11.84
N LEU A 52 -11.70 -15.75 -10.90
CA LEU A 52 -11.34 -14.58 -10.11
C LEU A 52 -10.36 -14.97 -9.01
N GLU A 53 -9.14 -14.46 -9.10
CA GLU A 53 -8.20 -14.52 -7.98
C GLU A 53 -8.84 -13.87 -6.74
N SER A 54 -8.82 -14.60 -5.63
CA SER A 54 -9.23 -14.03 -4.35
C SER A 54 -8.35 -12.83 -4.02
N THR A 55 -8.96 -11.67 -3.82
CA THR A 55 -8.27 -10.47 -3.32
C THR A 55 -7.96 -10.59 -1.82
N ALA A 56 -8.33 -11.70 -1.18
CA ALA A 56 -7.92 -11.99 0.18
C ALA A 56 -6.40 -12.21 0.18
N LEU A 57 -5.71 -11.43 1.00
CA LEU A 57 -4.27 -11.61 1.22
C LEU A 57 -4.02 -13.05 1.67
N ASP A 58 -2.94 -13.65 1.14
CA ASP A 58 -2.47 -14.95 1.60
C ASP A 58 -2.21 -14.88 3.12
N PRO A 59 -2.46 -15.92 3.90
CA PRO A 59 -2.11 -15.95 5.33
C PRO A 59 -0.66 -15.53 5.62
N GLU A 60 0.28 -15.82 4.71
CA GLU A 60 1.67 -15.37 4.82
C GLU A 60 1.79 -13.85 4.67
N ASP A 61 1.06 -13.25 3.73
CA ASP A 61 1.04 -11.80 3.52
C ASP A 61 0.42 -11.07 4.73
N HIS A 62 -0.60 -11.64 5.37
CA HIS A 62 -1.18 -11.10 6.60
C HIS A 62 -0.16 -11.05 7.75
N ILE A 63 0.65 -12.10 7.92
CA ILE A 63 1.69 -12.13 8.96
C ILE A 63 2.74 -11.06 8.70
N LEU A 64 3.19 -10.91 7.45
CA LEU A 64 4.17 -9.90 7.06
C LEU A 64 3.64 -8.47 7.26
N GLU A 65 2.36 -8.25 6.93
CA GLU A 65 1.70 -6.96 7.11
C GLU A 65 1.55 -6.60 8.60
N ASP A 66 1.14 -7.54 9.44
CA ASP A 66 1.04 -7.37 10.89
C ASP A 66 2.42 -7.10 11.53
N GLU A 67 3.45 -7.78 11.05
CA GLU A 67 4.82 -7.56 11.50
C GLU A 67 5.30 -6.15 11.13
N LEU A 68 5.10 -5.73 9.89
CA LEU A 68 5.43 -4.39 9.41
C LEU A 68 4.69 -3.31 10.21
N HIS A 69 3.37 -3.47 10.43
CA HIS A 69 2.57 -2.56 11.24
C HIS A 69 3.07 -2.48 12.69
N GLY A 70 3.49 -3.61 13.24
CA GLY A 70 4.08 -3.64 14.58
C GLY A 70 5.37 -2.86 14.68
N TYR A 71 6.29 -3.00 13.72
CA TYR A 71 7.52 -2.21 13.65
C TYR A 71 7.24 -0.74 13.38
N LEU A 72 6.29 -0.41 12.50
CA LEU A 72 5.91 0.98 12.23
C LEU A 72 5.39 1.69 13.48
N ARG A 73 4.51 1.03 14.25
CA ARG A 73 3.99 1.58 15.52
C ARG A 73 5.13 1.81 16.51
N ALA A 74 5.97 0.81 16.73
CA ALA A 74 7.12 0.92 17.61
C ALA A 74 8.08 2.04 17.16
N ALA A 75 8.34 2.15 15.86
CA ALA A 75 9.18 3.20 15.31
C ALA A 75 8.61 4.60 15.56
N VAL A 76 7.31 4.81 15.40
CA VAL A 76 6.67 6.11 15.68
C VAL A 76 6.70 6.44 17.17
N GLU A 77 6.39 5.47 18.04
CA GLU A 77 6.31 5.68 19.49
C GLU A 77 7.68 5.93 20.14
N THR A 78 8.76 5.41 19.56
CA THR A 78 10.13 5.60 20.04
C THR A 78 10.86 6.79 19.42
N LEU A 79 10.23 7.53 18.48
CA LEU A 79 10.81 8.76 17.92
C LEU A 79 11.13 9.79 19.00
N PRO A 80 12.16 10.63 18.79
CA PRO A 80 12.35 11.84 19.59
C PRO A 80 11.07 12.71 19.60
N ASP A 81 10.74 13.30 20.76
CA ASP A 81 9.44 13.96 20.99
C ASP A 81 9.03 14.95 19.91
N ARG A 82 9.94 15.82 19.46
CA ARG A 82 9.63 16.79 18.40
C ARG A 82 9.27 16.14 17.07
N LEU A 83 9.96 15.06 16.70
CA LEU A 83 9.70 14.31 15.47
C LEU A 83 8.40 13.53 15.57
N ARG A 84 8.16 12.90 16.72
CA ARG A 84 6.91 12.19 17.02
C ARG A 84 5.70 13.12 16.95
N THR A 85 5.79 14.32 17.55
CA THR A 85 4.72 15.33 17.47
C THR A 85 4.39 15.69 16.03
N VAL A 86 5.40 15.96 15.19
CA VAL A 86 5.18 16.29 13.77
C VAL A 86 4.50 15.15 13.02
N ILE A 87 4.97 13.90 13.20
CA ILE A 87 4.39 12.74 12.52
C ILE A 87 2.95 12.49 12.99
N THR A 88 2.70 12.50 14.28
CA THR A 88 1.36 12.26 14.85
C THR A 88 0.37 13.34 14.42
N ARG A 89 0.75 14.62 14.53
CA ARG A 89 -0.13 15.73 14.17
C ARG A 89 -0.45 15.74 12.67
N TYR A 90 0.57 15.54 11.82
CA TYR A 90 0.41 15.64 10.39
C TYR A 90 -0.30 14.42 9.79
N PHE A 91 0.16 13.19 10.09
CA PHE A 91 -0.35 11.98 9.46
C PHE A 91 -1.55 11.34 10.16
N LEU A 92 -1.59 11.36 11.50
CA LEU A 92 -2.68 10.71 12.24
C LEU A 92 -3.84 11.65 12.56
N MET A 93 -3.55 12.93 12.79
CA MET A 93 -4.58 13.93 13.14
C MET A 93 -4.96 14.86 11.98
N GLY A 94 -4.19 14.86 10.88
CA GLY A 94 -4.51 15.67 9.69
C GLY A 94 -4.29 17.18 9.87
N HIS A 95 -3.51 17.62 10.87
CA HIS A 95 -3.25 19.04 11.10
C HIS A 95 -2.40 19.64 9.97
N PRO A 96 -2.70 20.87 9.51
CA PRO A 96 -1.87 21.58 8.54
C PRO A 96 -0.52 21.97 9.16
N MET A 97 0.51 22.11 8.31
CA MET A 97 1.87 22.44 8.79
C MET A 97 1.96 23.77 9.54
N ALA A 98 1.11 24.74 9.20
CA ALA A 98 1.04 26.04 9.87
C ALA A 98 0.66 25.92 11.38
N GLU A 99 -0.30 25.06 11.69
CA GLU A 99 -0.70 24.80 13.07
C GLU A 99 0.39 24.09 13.85
N ILE A 100 1.03 23.09 13.26
CA ILE A 100 2.15 22.35 13.87
C ILE A 100 3.33 23.30 14.11
N ALA A 101 3.60 24.20 13.17
CA ALA A 101 4.65 25.22 13.30
C ALA A 101 4.38 26.14 14.50
N THR A 102 3.13 26.58 14.66
CA THR A 102 2.70 27.40 15.80
C THR A 102 2.84 26.66 17.12
N GLU A 103 2.39 25.39 17.19
CA GLU A 103 2.50 24.53 18.37
C GLU A 103 3.95 24.33 18.82
N LEU A 104 4.85 24.11 17.85
CA LEU A 104 6.27 23.84 18.10
C LEU A 104 7.12 25.12 18.24
N GLY A 105 6.55 26.30 17.97
CA GLY A 105 7.26 27.56 17.98
C GLY A 105 8.35 27.68 16.91
N VAL A 106 8.10 27.11 15.72
CA VAL A 106 9.04 27.07 14.57
C VAL A 106 8.36 27.54 13.28
N THR A 107 9.11 27.65 12.19
CA THR A 107 8.55 27.95 10.87
C THR A 107 8.00 26.69 10.19
N GLU A 108 7.06 26.84 9.24
CA GLU A 108 6.54 25.71 8.44
C GLU A 108 7.65 24.98 7.67
N SER A 109 8.64 25.74 7.17
CA SER A 109 9.83 25.14 6.53
C SER A 109 10.58 24.22 7.50
N ARG A 110 10.69 24.60 8.78
CA ARG A 110 11.32 23.76 9.79
C ARG A 110 10.48 22.53 10.10
N VAL A 111 9.16 22.64 10.15
CA VAL A 111 8.24 21.47 10.28
C VAL A 111 8.44 20.51 9.12
N SER A 112 8.53 21.01 7.88
CA SER A 112 8.80 20.18 6.70
C SER A 112 10.14 19.43 6.81
N GLN A 113 11.19 20.08 7.31
CA GLN A 113 12.49 19.44 7.56
C GLN A 113 12.39 18.35 8.63
N LEU A 114 11.72 18.64 9.76
CA LEU A 114 11.50 17.67 10.84
C LEU A 114 10.71 16.46 10.36
N ARG A 115 9.68 16.68 9.53
CA ARG A 115 8.92 15.60 8.90
C ARG A 115 9.81 14.72 8.03
N ALA A 116 10.63 15.31 7.16
CA ALA A 116 11.56 14.57 6.30
C ALA A 116 12.58 13.77 7.13
N GLU A 117 13.14 14.38 8.18
CA GLU A 117 14.05 13.71 9.12
C GLU A 117 13.38 12.52 9.81
N ALA A 118 12.15 12.69 10.30
CA ALA A 118 11.38 11.62 10.93
C ALA A 118 11.11 10.46 9.99
N MET A 119 10.70 10.74 8.73
CA MET A 119 10.43 9.71 7.74
C MET A 119 11.68 8.89 7.40
N VAL A 120 12.85 9.52 7.30
CA VAL A 120 14.12 8.81 7.12
C VAL A 120 14.43 7.92 8.33
N LEU A 121 14.29 8.42 9.55
CA LEU A 121 14.52 7.63 10.76
C LEU A 121 13.57 6.44 10.88
N ILE A 122 12.27 6.64 10.62
CA ILE A 122 11.27 5.55 10.65
C ILE A 122 11.64 4.47 9.63
N ARG A 123 11.89 4.85 8.36
CA ARG A 123 12.27 3.91 7.32
C ARG A 123 13.53 3.12 7.70
N ASP A 124 14.56 3.81 8.12
CA ASP A 124 15.84 3.19 8.48
C ASP A 124 15.71 2.33 9.73
N GLY A 125 14.85 2.74 10.68
CA GLY A 125 14.52 1.97 11.89
C GLY A 125 13.80 0.66 11.58
N ILE A 126 12.80 0.70 10.70
CA ILE A 126 12.10 -0.51 10.24
C ILE A 126 13.05 -1.42 9.47
N ASN A 127 13.79 -0.85 8.50
CA ASN A 127 14.73 -1.62 7.69
C ASN A 127 15.85 -2.24 8.52
N SER A 128 16.25 -1.63 9.63
CA SER A 128 17.28 -2.23 10.51
C SER A 128 16.90 -3.60 11.07
N HIS A 129 15.60 -3.92 11.08
CA HIS A 129 15.06 -5.19 11.56
C HIS A 129 14.56 -6.11 10.45
N LEU A 130 13.93 -5.55 9.40
CA LEU A 130 13.33 -6.32 8.31
C LEU A 130 14.26 -6.50 7.11
N SER A 131 15.10 -5.51 6.80
CA SER A 131 15.98 -5.50 5.62
C SER A 131 17.27 -4.73 5.91
N PRO A 132 18.17 -5.24 6.76
CA PRO A 132 19.36 -4.53 7.23
C PRO A 132 20.29 -4.04 6.11
N GLU A 133 20.27 -4.72 4.95
CA GLU A 133 21.03 -4.36 3.75
C GLU A 133 20.58 -3.04 3.12
N GLN A 134 19.35 -2.59 3.40
CA GLN A 134 18.80 -1.33 2.88
C GLN A 134 19.12 -0.13 3.79
N VAL A 135 19.72 -0.37 4.94
CA VAL A 135 20.09 0.71 5.87
C VAL A 135 21.37 1.39 5.41
N PRO A 136 21.36 2.70 5.10
CA PRO A 136 22.54 3.41 4.67
C PRO A 136 23.62 3.37 5.74
N THR A 137 24.85 3.09 5.34
CA THR A 137 26.02 3.12 6.23
C THR A 137 26.26 4.53 6.76
N ALA A 138 26.55 4.65 8.04
CA ALA A 138 26.82 5.95 8.65
C ALA A 138 28.04 6.60 8.03
N SER A 139 27.94 7.90 7.68
CA SER A 139 29.07 8.68 7.12
C SER A 139 30.25 8.80 8.09
N ARG A 140 29.99 8.68 9.40
CA ARG A 140 30.99 8.66 10.48
C ARG A 140 30.61 7.60 11.51
N PRO A 141 31.09 6.36 11.38
CA PRO A 141 30.82 5.30 12.33
C PRO A 141 31.29 5.69 13.76
N GLY A 142 30.43 5.46 14.76
CA GLY A 142 30.73 5.80 16.17
C GLY A 142 30.54 7.28 16.51
N GLY A 143 30.11 8.13 15.58
CA GLY A 143 29.79 9.54 15.83
C GLY A 143 28.52 9.71 16.69
N SER A 144 28.26 10.94 17.18
CA SER A 144 27.09 11.23 18.01
C SER A 144 25.77 10.95 17.29
N VAL A 145 25.70 11.20 15.98
CA VAL A 145 24.51 10.93 15.15
C VAL A 145 24.32 9.44 14.99
N ASP A 146 25.38 8.70 14.74
CA ASP A 146 25.34 7.25 14.58
C ASP A 146 24.91 6.57 15.90
N ARG A 147 25.44 7.01 17.03
CA ARG A 147 25.02 6.51 18.35
C ARG A 147 23.55 6.76 18.66
N LYS A 148 23.03 7.96 18.33
CA LYS A 148 21.60 8.29 18.48
C LYS A 148 20.72 7.38 17.59
N ARG A 149 21.16 7.15 16.35
CA ARG A 149 20.48 6.25 15.41
C ARG A 149 20.49 4.81 15.92
N ALA A 150 21.62 4.30 16.38
CA ALA A 150 21.72 2.96 16.97
C ALA A 150 20.85 2.81 18.23
N SER A 151 20.82 3.82 19.11
CA SER A 151 19.95 3.85 20.29
C SER A 151 18.47 3.83 19.91
N TYR A 152 18.08 4.55 18.86
CA TYR A 152 16.71 4.54 18.35
C TYR A 152 16.32 3.15 17.78
N PHE A 153 17.20 2.50 17.02
CA PHE A 153 16.95 1.16 16.50
C PHE A 153 16.81 0.12 17.62
N ALA A 154 17.63 0.20 18.65
CA ALA A 154 17.51 -0.66 19.82
C ALA A 154 16.19 -0.43 20.57
N ALA A 155 15.75 0.82 20.73
CA ALA A 155 14.48 1.15 21.35
C ALA A 155 13.27 0.60 20.60
N ILE A 156 13.30 0.57 19.27
CA ILE A 156 12.25 -0.07 18.45
C ILE A 156 12.15 -1.56 18.77
N ALA A 157 13.29 -2.27 18.84
CA ALA A 157 13.30 -3.70 19.16
C ALA A 157 12.74 -3.98 20.55
N GLU A 158 13.15 -3.20 21.55
CA GLU A 158 12.65 -3.35 22.93
C GLU A 158 11.15 -3.10 23.03
N HIS A 159 10.66 -2.03 22.37
CA HIS A 159 9.25 -1.71 22.33
C HIS A 159 8.42 -2.81 21.67
N ARG A 160 8.91 -3.35 20.56
CA ARG A 160 8.26 -4.46 19.85
C ARG A 160 8.18 -5.71 20.71
N LEU A 161 9.27 -6.09 21.39
CA LEU A 161 9.29 -7.24 22.31
C LEU A 161 8.31 -7.08 23.48
N HIS A 162 8.17 -5.87 24.00
CA HIS A 162 7.21 -5.57 25.06
C HIS A 162 5.77 -5.73 24.60
N ALA A 163 5.44 -5.21 23.42
CA ALA A 163 4.12 -5.33 22.82
C ALA A 163 3.73 -6.79 22.54
N MET A 164 4.67 -7.59 22.02
CA MET A 164 4.44 -9.03 21.78
C MET A 164 4.15 -9.80 23.06
N LYS A 165 4.89 -9.52 24.14
CA LYS A 165 4.65 -10.18 25.45
C LYS A 165 3.28 -9.85 26.03
N GLN A 166 2.77 -8.64 25.81
CA GLN A 166 1.43 -8.25 26.27
C GLN A 166 0.31 -8.95 25.51
N GLN A 167 0.51 -9.21 24.20
CA GLN A 167 -0.46 -9.93 23.36
C GLN A 167 -0.54 -11.43 23.69
N THR A 168 0.55 -12.02 24.15
CA THR A 168 0.59 -13.46 24.49
C THR A 168 -0.06 -13.78 25.85
N HIS A 169 -0.39 -12.76 26.66
CA HIS A 169 -0.96 -12.92 28.02
C HIS A 169 -2.46 -12.59 28.09
N GLN A 170 -3.11 -12.34 26.93
CA GLN A 170 -4.55 -12.19 26.80
C GLN A 170 -5.18 -13.41 26.12
#